data_16bd59f57ab87cad1dd10944293a5c04
#
_entry.id   16bd59f57ab87cad1dd10944293a5c04
#
_cell.length_a   1.000
_cell.length_b   1.000
_cell.length_c   1.000
_cell.angle_alpha   90.00
_cell.angle_beta   90.00
_cell.angle_gamma   90.00
#
_symmetry.space_group_name_H-M   'P 1'
#
loop_
_entity.id
_entity.type
_entity.pdbx_description
1 polymer ?
#
loop_
_entity_poly.entity_id
_entity_poly.type
_entity_poly.pdbx_seq_one_letter_code
_entity_poly.pdbx_strand_id
1 'polypeptide(L)'
;MSEVQRMDELAPWEMDEVRRANDSGLTPVVFVHGLWLLASAWKGFRDTFEAAGYTTLAPGWPDDPATVEEAFAHPEVFARKMVQQVTDHYLVAVSQLSIKPAVIGHSFGGLIAQKIADNGASAVTVAIDNAPFKGVLPLPVESLKSASPVIGRLGNRKKAIALTYEQFKFGWANNLDDEEARHLYETFHVPASGAPLFQAATANLNPFGGETALDVHNPNRGPLLIIAGTKDNTAPRAFTHGSFTLQRKNEAVTEYVEIEDRGHSLVIDHGWPDVADAALNFVRRFV
;
A
#
# COMPACT_ATOMS: atom_id res chain seq x y z
N MET A 1 -27.67 -10.00 -10.80
CA MET A 1 -26.64 -9.13 -10.25
C MET A 1 -25.63 -8.92 -11.36
N SER A 2 -25.30 -7.67 -11.69
CA SER A 2 -24.31 -7.34 -12.73
C SER A 2 -22.90 -7.62 -12.19
N GLU A 3 -21.91 -7.81 -13.07
CA GLU A 3 -20.50 -7.99 -12.70
C GLU A 3 -20.00 -6.83 -11.79
N VAL A 4 -20.51 -5.64 -12.00
CA VAL A 4 -20.25 -4.44 -11.17
C VAL A 4 -20.74 -4.61 -9.73
N GLN A 5 -21.90 -5.26 -9.50
CA GLN A 5 -22.41 -5.47 -8.14
C GLN A 5 -21.64 -6.53 -7.33
N ARG A 6 -20.86 -7.41 -7.99
CA ARG A 6 -20.00 -8.39 -7.28
C ARG A 6 -18.66 -7.82 -6.82
N MET A 7 -18.24 -6.67 -7.36
CA MET A 7 -16.96 -6.04 -7.01
C MET A 7 -17.00 -5.26 -5.69
N ASP A 8 -18.20 -5.00 -5.15
CA ASP A 8 -18.39 -4.24 -3.91
C ASP A 8 -18.61 -5.15 -2.68
N GLU A 9 -18.60 -6.48 -2.84
CA GLU A 9 -18.78 -7.44 -1.74
C GLU A 9 -17.41 -7.95 -1.26
N LEU A 10 -17.18 -7.84 0.06
CA LEU A 10 -16.01 -8.42 0.71
C LEU A 10 -16.06 -9.95 0.62
N ALA A 11 -14.89 -10.57 0.48
CA ALA A 11 -14.78 -12.01 0.60
C ALA A 11 -15.23 -12.50 2.00
N PRO A 12 -15.72 -13.74 2.14
CA PRO A 12 -16.18 -14.26 3.44
C PRO A 12 -15.13 -14.13 4.56
N TRP A 13 -13.87 -14.33 4.27
CA TRP A 13 -12.79 -14.21 5.25
C TRP A 13 -12.53 -12.74 5.66
N GLU A 14 -12.69 -11.78 4.75
CA GLU A 14 -12.60 -10.35 5.05
C GLU A 14 -13.74 -9.90 5.94
N MET A 15 -14.96 -10.42 5.69
CA MET A 15 -16.12 -10.21 6.55
C MET A 15 -15.91 -10.79 7.96
N ASP A 16 -15.24 -11.96 8.07
CA ASP A 16 -14.88 -12.54 9.36
C ASP A 16 -13.88 -11.68 10.11
N GLU A 17 -12.90 -11.07 9.43
CA GLU A 17 -11.97 -10.12 10.04
C GLU A 17 -12.70 -8.86 10.54
N VAL A 18 -13.64 -8.31 9.78
CA VAL A 18 -14.46 -7.17 10.20
C VAL A 18 -15.30 -7.52 11.43
N ARG A 19 -15.97 -8.69 11.44
CA ARG A 19 -16.74 -9.15 12.61
C ARG A 19 -15.86 -9.30 13.84
N ARG A 20 -14.72 -9.98 13.70
CA ARG A 20 -13.75 -10.15 14.81
C ARG A 20 -13.28 -8.81 15.35
N ALA A 21 -13.01 -7.83 14.48
CA ALA A 21 -12.61 -6.51 14.92
C ALA A 21 -13.71 -5.79 15.69
N ASN A 22 -14.95 -5.83 15.20
CA ASN A 22 -16.10 -5.22 15.89
C ASN A 22 -16.40 -5.89 17.24
N ASP A 23 -16.33 -7.23 17.31
CA ASP A 23 -16.58 -8.00 18.52
C ASP A 23 -15.51 -7.77 19.60
N SER A 24 -14.29 -7.42 19.21
CA SER A 24 -13.18 -7.16 20.13
C SER A 24 -13.37 -5.88 20.96
N GLY A 25 -14.09 -4.88 20.42
CA GLY A 25 -14.20 -3.54 20.99
C GLY A 25 -12.89 -2.75 21.04
N LEU A 26 -11.81 -3.28 20.44
CA LEU A 26 -10.51 -2.62 20.34
C LEU A 26 -10.46 -1.69 19.13
N THR A 27 -9.54 -0.72 19.14
CA THR A 27 -9.26 0.13 17.97
C THR A 27 -8.74 -0.73 16.82
N PRO A 28 -9.40 -0.71 15.64
CA PRO A 28 -8.94 -1.47 14.50
C PRO A 28 -7.78 -0.79 13.77
N VAL A 29 -6.87 -1.61 13.24
CA VAL A 29 -5.81 -1.19 12.32
C VAL A 29 -5.98 -1.96 11.02
N VAL A 30 -6.18 -1.24 9.92
CA VAL A 30 -6.33 -1.79 8.58
C VAL A 30 -5.02 -1.67 7.82
N PHE A 31 -4.48 -2.80 7.39
CA PHE A 31 -3.26 -2.86 6.59
C PHE A 31 -3.57 -2.98 5.10
N VAL A 32 -2.89 -2.17 4.27
CA VAL A 32 -3.10 -2.08 2.82
C VAL A 32 -1.79 -2.41 2.10
N HIS A 33 -1.71 -3.59 1.48
CA HIS A 33 -0.51 -3.97 0.73
C HIS A 33 -0.42 -3.28 -0.63
N GLY A 34 0.80 -3.25 -1.19
CA GLY A 34 1.07 -2.72 -2.52
C GLY A 34 1.01 -3.78 -3.63
N LEU A 35 1.49 -3.42 -4.82
CA LEU A 35 1.67 -4.37 -5.92
C LEU A 35 2.67 -5.46 -5.52
N TRP A 36 2.55 -6.63 -6.13
CA TRP A 36 3.45 -7.79 -5.95
C TRP A 36 3.50 -8.42 -4.57
N LEU A 37 2.61 -8.04 -3.67
CA LEU A 37 2.43 -8.65 -2.34
C LEU A 37 0.98 -9.12 -2.16
N LEU A 38 0.77 -9.96 -1.16
CA LEU A 38 -0.53 -10.33 -0.61
C LEU A 38 -0.68 -9.80 0.83
N ALA A 39 -1.88 -9.89 1.37
CA ALA A 39 -2.20 -9.52 2.75
C ALA A 39 -1.31 -10.22 3.79
N SER A 40 -0.82 -11.43 3.49
CA SER A 40 0.10 -12.20 4.34
C SER A 40 1.43 -11.49 4.64
N ALA A 41 1.85 -10.53 3.81
CA ALA A 41 3.05 -9.71 4.04
C ALA A 41 2.98 -8.89 5.34
N TRP A 42 1.78 -8.64 5.85
CA TRP A 42 1.56 -7.85 7.06
C TRP A 42 1.62 -8.64 8.37
N LYS A 43 1.92 -9.96 8.31
CA LYS A 43 1.88 -10.81 9.52
C LYS A 43 2.67 -10.23 10.69
N GLY A 44 3.92 -9.80 10.48
CA GLY A 44 4.76 -9.24 11.55
C GLY A 44 4.19 -7.94 12.14
N PHE A 45 3.69 -7.04 11.27
CA PHE A 45 3.03 -5.81 11.72
C PHE A 45 1.76 -6.10 12.51
N ARG A 46 0.94 -7.04 12.05
CA ARG A 46 -0.29 -7.45 12.77
C ARG A 46 0.05 -7.97 14.16
N ASP A 47 1.01 -8.89 14.26
CA ASP A 47 1.46 -9.43 15.54
C ASP A 47 1.94 -8.30 16.50
N THR A 48 2.68 -7.30 15.99
CA THR A 48 3.15 -6.14 16.76
C THR A 48 2.01 -5.28 17.27
N PHE A 49 1.04 -4.95 16.42
CA PHE A 49 -0.10 -4.10 16.79
C PHE A 49 -1.08 -4.84 17.71
N GLU A 50 -1.32 -6.13 17.50
CA GLU A 50 -2.16 -6.95 18.37
C GLU A 50 -1.55 -7.09 19.77
N ALA A 51 -0.23 -7.29 19.86
CA ALA A 51 0.48 -7.27 21.15
C ALA A 51 0.41 -5.91 21.85
N ALA A 52 0.19 -4.84 21.11
CA ALA A 52 0.02 -3.48 21.62
C ALA A 52 -1.43 -3.13 22.02
N GLY A 53 -2.38 -4.07 21.88
CA GLY A 53 -3.79 -3.89 22.29
C GLY A 53 -4.73 -3.38 21.18
N TYR A 54 -4.34 -3.48 19.93
CA TYR A 54 -5.21 -3.20 18.78
C TYR A 54 -5.84 -4.49 18.24
N THR A 55 -6.88 -4.37 17.45
CA THR A 55 -7.35 -5.45 16.56
C THR A 55 -6.90 -5.13 15.14
N THR A 56 -6.56 -6.14 14.33
CA THR A 56 -5.98 -5.92 13.00
C THR A 56 -6.78 -6.57 11.89
N LEU A 57 -6.82 -5.92 10.74
CA LEU A 57 -7.38 -6.43 9.49
C LEU A 57 -6.37 -6.19 8.36
N ALA A 58 -6.29 -7.15 7.46
CA ALA A 58 -5.49 -7.00 6.24
C ALA A 58 -6.29 -7.54 5.05
N PRO A 59 -7.33 -6.83 4.58
CA PRO A 59 -8.05 -7.21 3.37
C PRO A 59 -7.10 -7.32 2.18
N GLY A 60 -7.40 -8.21 1.23
CA GLY A 60 -6.69 -8.28 -0.04
C GLY A 60 -7.10 -7.15 -0.99
N TRP A 61 -6.48 -7.07 -2.14
CA TRP A 61 -7.08 -6.41 -3.28
C TRP A 61 -8.24 -7.28 -3.80
N PRO A 62 -9.23 -6.72 -4.52
CA PRO A 62 -10.35 -7.52 -5.02
C PRO A 62 -9.89 -8.81 -5.71
N ASP A 63 -10.45 -9.95 -5.33
CA ASP A 63 -10.15 -11.30 -5.83
C ASP A 63 -8.73 -11.80 -5.56
N ASP A 64 -7.97 -11.19 -4.65
CA ASP A 64 -6.63 -11.69 -4.31
C ASP A 64 -6.73 -13.12 -3.74
N PRO A 65 -5.88 -14.03 -4.20
CA PRO A 65 -5.80 -15.38 -3.64
C PRO A 65 -5.16 -15.37 -2.25
N ALA A 66 -5.39 -16.44 -1.50
CA ALA A 66 -4.88 -16.55 -0.14
C ALA A 66 -3.37 -16.85 -0.07
N THR A 67 -2.80 -17.47 -1.11
CA THR A 67 -1.42 -17.95 -1.11
C THR A 67 -0.64 -17.55 -2.37
N VAL A 68 0.68 -17.52 -2.24
CA VAL A 68 1.60 -17.28 -3.37
C VAL A 68 1.44 -18.36 -4.45
N GLU A 69 1.22 -19.62 -4.04
CA GLU A 69 1.02 -20.72 -4.97
C GLU A 69 -0.24 -20.50 -5.82
N GLU A 70 -1.36 -20.16 -5.18
CA GLU A 70 -2.61 -19.83 -5.89
C GLU A 70 -2.45 -18.62 -6.80
N ALA A 71 -1.69 -17.59 -6.36
CA ALA A 71 -1.41 -16.40 -7.15
C ALA A 71 -0.69 -16.72 -8.48
N PHE A 72 0.24 -17.66 -8.46
CA PHE A 72 0.92 -18.11 -9.68
C PHE A 72 0.09 -19.13 -10.50
N ALA A 73 -0.82 -19.87 -9.86
CA ALA A 73 -1.75 -20.77 -10.56
C ALA A 73 -2.84 -19.96 -11.31
N HIS A 74 -3.25 -18.80 -10.77
CA HIS A 74 -4.33 -17.96 -11.28
C HIS A 74 -3.92 -16.49 -11.45
N PRO A 75 -2.86 -16.17 -12.22
CA PRO A 75 -2.34 -14.80 -12.33
C PRO A 75 -3.34 -13.82 -12.98
N GLU A 76 -4.32 -14.32 -13.72
CA GLU A 76 -5.35 -13.49 -14.39
C GLU A 76 -6.21 -12.69 -13.40
N VAL A 77 -6.36 -13.12 -12.15
CA VAL A 77 -7.17 -12.42 -11.14
C VAL A 77 -6.60 -11.06 -10.80
N PHE A 78 -5.28 -10.86 -10.91
CA PHE A 78 -4.62 -9.57 -10.68
C PHE A 78 -4.79 -8.59 -11.83
N ALA A 79 -5.21 -9.04 -13.02
CA ALA A 79 -5.25 -8.19 -14.19
C ALA A 79 -6.28 -7.05 -14.04
N ARG A 80 -5.94 -5.85 -14.56
CA ARG A 80 -6.86 -4.71 -14.69
C ARG A 80 -7.36 -4.12 -13.37
N LYS A 81 -6.78 -4.44 -12.22
CA LYS A 81 -7.12 -3.79 -10.95
C LYS A 81 -6.67 -2.32 -11.01
N MET A 82 -7.57 -1.41 -10.77
CA MET A 82 -7.36 0.04 -10.84
C MET A 82 -7.27 0.64 -9.43
N VAL A 83 -6.56 1.75 -9.28
CA VAL A 83 -6.37 2.40 -7.96
C VAL A 83 -7.70 2.72 -7.28
N GLN A 84 -8.68 3.27 -8.01
CA GLN A 84 -9.98 3.62 -7.43
C GLN A 84 -10.78 2.37 -7.04
N GLN A 85 -10.80 1.35 -7.88
CA GLN A 85 -11.46 0.08 -7.59
C GLN A 85 -10.96 -0.54 -6.27
N VAL A 86 -9.64 -0.56 -6.09
CA VAL A 86 -9.04 -1.07 -4.85
C VAL A 86 -9.36 -0.17 -3.66
N THR A 87 -9.31 1.16 -3.85
CA THR A 87 -9.70 2.11 -2.80
C THR A 87 -11.14 1.88 -2.34
N ASP A 88 -12.07 1.70 -3.29
CA ASP A 88 -13.49 1.48 -3.00
C ASP A 88 -13.70 0.17 -2.21
N HIS A 89 -12.97 -0.90 -2.56
CA HIS A 89 -13.00 -2.16 -1.82
C HIS A 89 -12.59 -1.99 -0.35
N TYR A 90 -11.47 -1.29 -0.09
CA TYR A 90 -11.06 -0.99 1.28
C TYR A 90 -12.04 -0.07 2.01
N LEU A 91 -12.64 0.90 1.31
CA LEU A 91 -13.67 1.76 1.90
C LEU A 91 -14.92 0.96 2.31
N VAL A 92 -15.29 -0.09 1.57
CA VAL A 92 -16.37 -1.01 1.98
C VAL A 92 -16.00 -1.69 3.30
N ALA A 93 -14.79 -2.26 3.42
CA ALA A 93 -14.33 -2.90 4.66
C ALA A 93 -14.32 -1.91 5.84
N VAL A 94 -13.75 -0.72 5.64
CA VAL A 94 -13.66 0.32 6.67
C VAL A 94 -15.04 0.82 7.10
N SER A 95 -15.99 0.95 6.18
CA SER A 95 -17.34 1.42 6.48
C SER A 95 -18.15 0.47 7.38
N GLN A 96 -17.75 -0.79 7.47
CA GLN A 96 -18.40 -1.79 8.32
C GLN A 96 -17.80 -1.88 9.73
N LEU A 97 -16.73 -1.14 10.01
CA LEU A 97 -16.12 -1.09 11.33
C LEU A 97 -16.90 -0.15 12.26
N SER A 98 -17.16 -0.61 13.48
CA SER A 98 -17.85 0.16 14.52
C SER A 98 -17.00 1.31 15.08
N ILE A 99 -15.67 1.16 15.02
CA ILE A 99 -14.68 2.15 15.45
C ILE A 99 -13.86 2.55 14.24
N LYS A 100 -13.66 3.86 14.05
CA LYS A 100 -12.86 4.40 12.95
C LYS A 100 -11.41 3.91 13.05
N PRO A 101 -10.86 3.23 12.02
CA PRO A 101 -9.58 2.57 12.12
C PRO A 101 -8.38 3.51 11.98
N ALA A 102 -7.22 3.07 12.46
CA ALA A 102 -5.95 3.45 11.87
C ALA A 102 -5.78 2.72 10.52
N VAL A 103 -5.15 3.38 9.53
CA VAL A 103 -4.90 2.77 8.21
C VAL A 103 -3.41 2.87 7.89
N ILE A 104 -2.78 1.74 7.62
CA ILE A 104 -1.34 1.65 7.31
C ILE A 104 -1.17 1.01 5.95
N GLY A 105 -0.48 1.68 5.04
CA GLY A 105 -0.30 1.16 3.68
C GLY A 105 1.14 1.27 3.20
N HIS A 106 1.56 0.31 2.36
CA HIS A 106 2.88 0.26 1.76
C HIS A 106 2.78 0.41 0.23
N SER A 107 3.69 1.15 -0.38
CA SER A 107 3.77 1.32 -1.84
C SER A 107 2.45 1.89 -2.41
N PHE A 108 1.81 1.22 -3.38
CA PHE A 108 0.46 1.58 -3.82
C PHE A 108 -0.57 1.50 -2.69
N GLY A 109 -0.40 0.57 -1.73
CA GLY A 109 -1.19 0.56 -0.51
C GLY A 109 -1.03 1.84 0.31
N GLY A 110 0.14 2.47 0.32
CA GLY A 110 0.38 3.77 0.93
C GLY A 110 -0.34 4.92 0.23
N LEU A 111 -0.50 4.86 -1.09
CA LEU A 111 -1.36 5.76 -1.83
C LEU A 111 -2.85 5.52 -1.50
N ILE A 112 -3.28 4.26 -1.48
CA ILE A 112 -4.66 3.88 -1.14
C ILE A 112 -4.99 4.29 0.30
N ALA A 113 -4.10 4.10 1.27
CA ALA A 113 -4.27 4.56 2.65
C ALA A 113 -4.50 6.08 2.71
N GLN A 114 -3.75 6.87 1.93
CA GLN A 114 -3.97 8.30 1.81
C GLN A 114 -5.32 8.64 1.15
N LYS A 115 -5.79 7.84 0.17
CA LYS A 115 -7.13 8.01 -0.43
C LYS A 115 -8.25 7.69 0.58
N ILE A 116 -8.08 6.68 1.42
CA ILE A 116 -9.02 6.37 2.52
C ILE A 116 -9.06 7.54 3.52
N ALA A 117 -7.90 8.12 3.85
CA ALA A 117 -7.81 9.32 4.69
C ALA A 117 -8.50 10.53 4.05
N ASP A 118 -8.31 10.73 2.75
CA ASP A 118 -8.94 11.80 1.97
C ASP A 118 -10.50 11.67 1.94
N ASN A 119 -11.01 10.45 2.07
CA ASN A 119 -12.45 10.22 2.28
C ASN A 119 -12.90 10.43 3.74
N GLY A 120 -11.99 10.85 4.64
CA GLY A 120 -12.29 10.99 6.06
C GLY A 120 -12.54 9.65 6.78
N ALA A 121 -12.15 8.52 6.19
CA ALA A 121 -12.49 7.19 6.68
C ALA A 121 -11.42 6.56 7.60
N SER A 122 -10.28 7.21 7.83
CA SER A 122 -9.26 6.80 8.82
C SER A 122 -9.16 7.78 9.97
N ALA A 123 -8.93 7.27 11.20
CA ALA A 123 -8.65 8.09 12.38
C ALA A 123 -7.21 8.63 12.34
N VAL A 124 -6.28 7.82 11.88
CA VAL A 124 -4.85 8.13 11.69
C VAL A 124 -4.31 7.28 10.54
N THR A 125 -3.36 7.82 9.77
CA THR A 125 -2.84 7.13 8.58
C THR A 125 -1.32 7.07 8.62
N VAL A 126 -0.77 5.93 8.19
CA VAL A 126 0.67 5.76 7.93
C VAL A 126 0.85 5.29 6.48
N ALA A 127 1.66 6.02 5.72
CA ALA A 127 2.00 5.69 4.34
C ALA A 127 3.50 5.38 4.25
N ILE A 128 3.83 4.11 3.97
CA ILE A 128 5.20 3.59 3.95
C ILE A 128 5.64 3.45 2.50
N ASP A 129 6.75 4.08 2.11
CA ASP A 129 7.29 4.09 0.73
C ASP A 129 6.18 4.23 -0.32
N ASN A 130 5.29 5.21 -0.10
CA ASN A 130 4.07 5.33 -0.89
C ASN A 130 4.32 5.64 -2.36
N ALA A 131 3.52 5.03 -3.24
CA ALA A 131 3.47 5.40 -4.65
C ALA A 131 3.08 6.89 -4.80
N PRO A 132 3.62 7.58 -5.84
CA PRO A 132 3.34 8.99 -6.05
C PRO A 132 1.88 9.21 -6.46
N PHE A 133 1.26 10.23 -5.87
CA PHE A 133 -0.03 10.72 -6.32
C PHE A 133 0.13 11.91 -7.29
N LYS A 134 -0.94 12.32 -7.92
CA LYS A 134 -0.94 13.46 -8.84
C LYS A 134 -0.40 14.72 -8.15
N GLY A 135 0.58 15.36 -8.76
CA GLY A 135 1.28 16.55 -8.25
C GLY A 135 2.67 16.24 -7.69
N VAL A 136 2.97 14.99 -7.37
CA VAL A 136 4.33 14.58 -6.94
C VAL A 136 5.27 14.59 -8.16
N LEU A 137 6.38 15.31 -8.04
CA LEU A 137 7.46 15.43 -9.03
C LEU A 137 8.81 15.56 -8.28
N PRO A 138 9.95 15.18 -8.89
CA PRO A 138 10.16 14.58 -10.21
C PRO A 138 9.95 13.06 -10.22
N LEU A 139 10.13 12.41 -11.41
CA LEU A 139 10.17 10.96 -11.56
C LEU A 139 11.66 10.51 -11.63
N PRO A 140 12.23 9.95 -10.56
CA PRO A 140 13.62 9.49 -10.53
C PRO A 140 13.90 8.36 -11.53
N VAL A 141 15.14 8.29 -12.02
CA VAL A 141 15.55 7.29 -13.01
C VAL A 141 15.45 5.87 -12.45
N GLU A 142 15.77 5.69 -11.17
CA GLU A 142 15.69 4.41 -10.46
C GLU A 142 14.25 3.88 -10.47
N SER A 143 13.29 4.74 -10.17
CA SER A 143 11.86 4.39 -10.20
C SER A 143 11.38 4.04 -11.60
N LEU A 144 11.79 4.80 -12.62
CA LEU A 144 11.47 4.48 -14.01
C LEU A 144 12.06 3.14 -14.43
N LYS A 145 13.29 2.83 -14.00
CA LYS A 145 13.93 1.54 -14.26
C LYS A 145 13.20 0.41 -13.53
N SER A 146 12.82 0.60 -12.25
CA SER A 146 12.04 -0.39 -11.48
C SER A 146 10.67 -0.65 -12.11
N ALA A 147 9.98 0.38 -12.61
CA ALA A 147 8.69 0.26 -13.26
C ALA A 147 8.76 -0.25 -14.72
N SER A 148 9.93 -0.21 -15.36
CA SER A 148 10.10 -0.49 -16.80
C SER A 148 9.60 -1.87 -17.26
N PRO A 149 9.68 -2.96 -16.45
CA PRO A 149 9.09 -4.24 -16.84
C PRO A 149 7.61 -4.16 -17.16
N VAL A 150 6.90 -3.23 -16.52
CA VAL A 150 5.47 -3.00 -16.71
C VAL A 150 5.23 -1.90 -17.74
N ILE A 151 5.72 -0.68 -17.48
CA ILE A 151 5.37 0.49 -18.31
C ILE A 151 6.03 0.48 -19.69
N GLY A 152 7.07 -0.30 -19.91
CA GLY A 152 7.77 -0.44 -21.20
C GLY A 152 6.92 -1.02 -22.33
N ARG A 153 5.74 -1.59 -22.03
CA ARG A 153 4.79 -2.12 -23.03
C ARG A 153 3.38 -1.69 -22.69
N LEU A 154 2.77 -0.86 -23.53
CA LEU A 154 1.43 -0.30 -23.30
C LEU A 154 0.35 -1.37 -23.04
N GLY A 155 0.48 -2.56 -23.64
CA GLY A 155 -0.45 -3.68 -23.42
C GLY A 155 -0.44 -4.22 -21.98
N ASN A 156 0.64 -3.99 -21.22
CA ASN A 156 0.77 -4.46 -19.84
C ASN A 156 -0.22 -3.78 -18.88
N ARG A 157 -0.76 -2.62 -19.23
CA ARG A 157 -1.82 -1.96 -18.44
C ARG A 157 -3.07 -2.83 -18.23
N LYS A 158 -3.25 -3.88 -19.02
CA LYS A 158 -4.39 -4.79 -18.97
C LYS A 158 -4.02 -6.18 -18.47
N LYS A 159 -2.79 -6.38 -18.02
CA LYS A 159 -2.25 -7.70 -17.64
C LYS A 159 -1.83 -7.72 -16.18
N ALA A 160 -1.72 -8.94 -15.66
CA ALA A 160 -0.93 -9.24 -14.49
C ALA A 160 0.53 -9.47 -14.92
N ILE A 161 1.48 -8.91 -14.18
CA ILE A 161 2.91 -8.99 -14.47
C ILE A 161 3.63 -9.47 -13.21
N ALA A 162 4.34 -10.58 -13.32
CA ALA A 162 5.32 -11.01 -12.32
C ALA A 162 6.69 -10.41 -12.66
N LEU A 163 7.46 -10.03 -11.65
CA LEU A 163 8.85 -9.60 -11.82
C LEU A 163 9.75 -10.84 -11.91
N THR A 164 10.85 -10.74 -12.65
CA THR A 164 11.94 -11.71 -12.48
C THR A 164 12.68 -11.44 -11.18
N TYR A 165 13.49 -12.41 -10.73
CA TYR A 165 14.31 -12.21 -9.53
C TYR A 165 15.21 -10.96 -9.64
N GLU A 166 15.87 -10.76 -10.77
CA GLU A 166 16.75 -9.62 -11.01
C GLU A 166 16.00 -8.28 -10.96
N GLN A 167 14.76 -8.26 -11.45
CA GLN A 167 13.88 -7.07 -11.39
C GLN A 167 13.44 -6.79 -9.95
N PHE A 168 13.06 -7.84 -9.22
CA PHE A 168 12.73 -7.74 -7.80
C PHE A 168 13.95 -7.30 -6.98
N LYS A 169 15.11 -7.96 -7.18
CA LYS A 169 16.36 -7.59 -6.51
C LYS A 169 16.71 -6.13 -6.74
N PHE A 170 16.59 -5.62 -7.96
CA PHE A 170 16.86 -4.23 -8.26
C PHE A 170 15.86 -3.26 -7.60
N GLY A 171 14.57 -3.53 -7.71
CA GLY A 171 13.51 -2.60 -7.28
C GLY A 171 13.22 -2.66 -5.79
N TRP A 172 13.26 -3.86 -5.20
CA TRP A 172 12.78 -4.14 -3.85
C TRP A 172 13.88 -4.40 -2.83
N ALA A 173 14.89 -5.19 -3.23
CA ALA A 173 15.87 -5.79 -2.33
C ALA A 173 17.30 -5.40 -2.69
N ASN A 174 17.51 -4.21 -3.28
CA ASN A 174 18.79 -3.73 -3.78
C ASN A 174 19.84 -3.51 -2.69
N ASN A 175 19.43 -3.35 -1.45
CA ASN A 175 20.27 -3.15 -0.26
C ASN A 175 20.48 -4.42 0.57
N LEU A 176 19.82 -5.53 0.21
CA LEU A 176 19.92 -6.81 0.92
C LEU A 176 20.98 -7.71 0.29
N ASP A 177 21.46 -8.70 1.04
CA ASP A 177 22.27 -9.76 0.45
C ASP A 177 21.44 -10.65 -0.50
N ASP A 178 22.09 -11.58 -1.19
CA ASP A 178 21.40 -12.40 -2.20
C ASP A 178 20.54 -13.50 -1.58
N GLU A 179 20.91 -13.99 -0.40
CA GLU A 179 20.17 -15.03 0.32
C GLU A 179 18.83 -14.47 0.82
N GLU A 180 18.85 -13.35 1.51
CA GLU A 180 17.63 -12.69 1.99
C GLU A 180 16.74 -12.23 0.84
N ALA A 181 17.32 -11.58 -0.18
CA ALA A 181 16.56 -11.12 -1.34
C ALA A 181 15.84 -12.26 -2.06
N ARG A 182 16.49 -13.44 -2.20
CA ARG A 182 15.91 -14.62 -2.81
C ARG A 182 14.79 -15.21 -1.93
N HIS A 183 15.03 -15.27 -0.63
CA HIS A 183 14.01 -15.70 0.32
C HIS A 183 12.75 -14.84 0.24
N LEU A 184 12.89 -13.51 0.23
CA LEU A 184 11.77 -12.59 0.11
C LEU A 184 11.03 -12.75 -1.23
N TYR A 185 11.78 -12.92 -2.33
CA TYR A 185 11.19 -13.14 -3.65
C TYR A 185 10.36 -14.43 -3.70
N GLU A 186 10.88 -15.53 -3.16
CA GLU A 186 10.19 -16.83 -3.17
C GLU A 186 8.99 -16.87 -2.20
N THR A 187 9.09 -16.13 -1.08
CA THR A 187 8.07 -16.16 -0.02
C THR A 187 6.91 -15.21 -0.27
N PHE A 188 7.17 -14.01 -0.82
CA PHE A 188 6.18 -12.93 -0.84
C PHE A 188 5.77 -12.47 -2.24
N HIS A 189 6.67 -12.58 -3.24
CA HIS A 189 6.40 -12.03 -4.55
C HIS A 189 5.26 -12.77 -5.28
N VAL A 190 4.32 -12.01 -5.83
CA VAL A 190 3.20 -12.50 -6.65
C VAL A 190 3.03 -11.66 -7.91
N PRO A 191 2.29 -12.13 -8.94
CA PRO A 191 1.88 -11.26 -10.05
C PRO A 191 1.06 -10.05 -9.56
N ALA A 192 1.13 -8.93 -10.28
CA ALA A 192 0.38 -7.74 -9.93
C ALA A 192 -0.20 -7.03 -11.17
N SER A 193 -1.26 -6.22 -10.97
CA SER A 193 -1.84 -5.40 -12.03
C SER A 193 -0.85 -4.40 -12.58
N GLY A 194 -0.73 -4.31 -13.89
CA GLY A 194 0.02 -3.23 -14.51
C GLY A 194 -0.70 -1.88 -14.50
N ALA A 195 -2.02 -1.85 -14.38
CA ALA A 195 -2.82 -0.63 -14.49
C ALA A 195 -2.40 0.50 -13.53
N PRO A 196 -2.17 0.27 -12.22
CA PRO A 196 -1.79 1.33 -11.27
C PRO A 196 -0.50 2.05 -11.65
N LEU A 197 0.49 1.31 -12.18
CA LEU A 197 1.75 1.92 -12.62
C LEU A 197 1.55 2.87 -13.81
N PHE A 198 0.69 2.51 -14.77
CA PHE A 198 0.32 3.43 -15.86
C PHE A 198 -0.47 4.63 -15.34
N GLN A 199 -1.36 4.45 -14.37
CA GLN A 199 -2.11 5.54 -13.75
C GLN A 199 -1.18 6.53 -13.04
N ALA A 200 -0.22 6.04 -12.25
CA ALA A 200 0.78 6.88 -11.59
C ALA A 200 1.71 7.59 -12.57
N ALA A 201 2.23 6.86 -13.58
CA ALA A 201 3.14 7.41 -14.57
C ALA A 201 2.51 8.53 -15.44
N THR A 202 1.20 8.48 -15.67
CA THR A 202 0.46 9.47 -16.47
C THR A 202 -0.33 10.48 -15.64
N ALA A 203 -0.31 10.39 -14.31
CA ALA A 203 -1.13 11.21 -13.41
C ALA A 203 -0.99 12.71 -13.66
N ASN A 204 0.24 13.18 -13.84
CA ASN A 204 0.55 14.60 -14.04
C ASN A 204 0.26 15.10 -15.47
N LEU A 205 -0.06 14.20 -16.40
CA LEU A 205 -0.47 14.54 -17.77
C LEU A 205 -1.97 14.81 -17.88
N ASN A 206 -2.77 14.37 -16.89
CA ASN A 206 -4.22 14.58 -16.88
C ASN A 206 -4.59 15.85 -16.08
N PRO A 207 -5.01 16.96 -16.74
CA PRO A 207 -5.34 18.21 -16.05
C PRO A 207 -6.59 18.09 -15.16
N PHE A 208 -7.51 17.16 -15.47
CA PHE A 208 -8.82 17.05 -14.81
C PHE A 208 -8.88 16.09 -13.61
N GLY A 209 -7.74 15.67 -13.08
CA GLY A 209 -7.69 14.71 -11.99
C GLY A 209 -7.16 13.35 -12.46
N GLY A 210 -7.64 12.27 -11.87
CA GLY A 210 -7.25 10.90 -12.14
C GLY A 210 -7.36 10.08 -10.86
N GLU A 211 -7.29 8.78 -10.98
CA GLU A 211 -7.52 7.88 -9.84
C GLU A 211 -6.45 7.98 -8.74
N THR A 212 -5.29 8.56 -9.07
CA THR A 212 -4.22 8.83 -8.09
C THR A 212 -4.29 10.23 -7.48
N ALA A 213 -5.30 11.05 -7.82
CA ALA A 213 -5.45 12.37 -7.25
C ALA A 213 -5.92 12.32 -5.79
N LEU A 214 -5.44 13.26 -4.96
CA LEU A 214 -5.82 13.49 -3.58
C LEU A 214 -6.18 14.95 -3.38
N ASP A 215 -7.13 15.23 -2.47
CA ASP A 215 -7.36 16.57 -1.94
C ASP A 215 -6.50 16.80 -0.68
N VAL A 216 -5.30 17.31 -0.88
CA VAL A 216 -4.35 17.56 0.21
C VAL A 216 -4.84 18.63 1.21
N HIS A 217 -5.93 19.32 0.93
CA HIS A 217 -6.54 20.33 1.80
C HIS A 217 -7.79 19.82 2.53
N ASN A 218 -8.20 18.57 2.31
CA ASN A 218 -9.38 18.02 2.99
C ASN A 218 -9.23 18.08 4.52
N PRO A 219 -10.08 18.84 5.24
CA PRO A 219 -9.97 19.01 6.69
C PRO A 219 -10.27 17.71 7.47
N ASN A 220 -10.89 16.72 6.84
CA ASN A 220 -11.27 15.47 7.46
C ASN A 220 -10.20 14.36 7.34
N ARG A 221 -9.06 14.66 6.72
CA ARG A 221 -7.98 13.69 6.48
C ARG A 221 -7.41 13.05 7.75
N GLY A 222 -7.35 13.78 8.85
CA GLY A 222 -6.70 13.33 10.10
C GLY A 222 -5.17 13.35 10.05
N PRO A 223 -4.50 12.89 11.13
CA PRO A 223 -3.04 12.78 11.19
C PRO A 223 -2.47 11.81 10.16
N LEU A 224 -1.29 12.15 9.59
CA LEU A 224 -0.58 11.36 8.60
C LEU A 224 0.91 11.28 8.93
N LEU A 225 1.47 10.07 8.97
CA LEU A 225 2.90 9.81 8.93
C LEU A 225 3.27 9.26 7.55
N ILE A 226 4.33 9.80 6.96
CA ILE A 226 4.98 9.20 5.79
C ILE A 226 6.33 8.65 6.23
N ILE A 227 6.55 7.36 5.99
CA ILE A 227 7.82 6.65 6.25
C ILE A 227 8.50 6.38 4.91
N ALA A 228 9.81 6.61 4.83
CA ALA A 228 10.61 6.41 3.63
C ALA A 228 11.86 5.58 3.90
N GLY A 229 12.11 4.57 3.08
CA GLY A 229 13.40 3.89 3.01
C GLY A 229 14.42 4.70 2.19
N THR A 230 15.62 4.94 2.75
CA THR A 230 16.61 5.82 2.08
C THR A 230 17.28 5.18 0.86
N LYS A 231 17.12 3.87 0.66
CA LYS A 231 17.69 3.10 -0.47
C LYS A 231 16.63 2.57 -1.44
N ASP A 232 15.39 3.01 -1.33
CA ASP A 232 14.30 2.53 -2.18
C ASP A 232 14.48 2.95 -3.64
N ASN A 233 14.58 1.97 -4.53
CA ASN A 233 14.64 2.17 -5.98
C ASN A 233 13.25 2.22 -6.65
N THR A 234 12.21 1.71 -6.00
CA THR A 234 10.83 1.67 -6.53
C THR A 234 10.06 2.94 -6.19
N ALA A 235 10.03 3.33 -4.91
CA ALA A 235 9.47 4.57 -4.42
C ALA A 235 10.55 5.46 -3.76
N PRO A 236 11.51 5.98 -4.52
CA PRO A 236 12.63 6.75 -3.98
C PRO A 236 12.18 7.92 -3.10
N ARG A 237 13.05 8.36 -2.18
CA ARG A 237 12.84 9.52 -1.30
C ARG A 237 12.18 10.73 -1.99
N ALA A 238 12.46 10.95 -3.27
CA ALA A 238 11.84 12.04 -4.03
C ALA A 238 10.31 11.90 -4.09
N PHE A 239 9.76 10.68 -4.13
CA PHE A 239 8.31 10.47 -4.10
C PHE A 239 7.73 10.70 -2.71
N THR A 240 8.28 10.07 -1.70
CA THR A 240 7.79 10.17 -0.32
C THR A 240 7.94 11.58 0.23
N HIS A 241 9.08 12.24 -0.01
CA HIS A 241 9.30 13.64 0.36
C HIS A 241 8.43 14.61 -0.46
N GLY A 242 8.21 14.34 -1.76
CA GLY A 242 7.27 15.09 -2.58
C GLY A 242 5.83 14.97 -2.06
N SER A 243 5.42 13.75 -1.68
CA SER A 243 4.13 13.48 -1.03
C SER A 243 4.01 14.25 0.29
N PHE A 244 5.01 14.20 1.15
CA PHE A 244 5.06 14.96 2.40
C PHE A 244 4.94 16.46 2.16
N THR A 245 5.69 17.01 1.19
CA THR A 245 5.67 18.45 0.87
C THR A 245 4.28 18.94 0.45
N LEU A 246 3.51 18.09 -0.25
CA LEU A 246 2.14 18.40 -0.63
C LEU A 246 1.18 18.21 0.56
N GLN A 247 1.27 17.08 1.26
CA GLN A 247 0.39 16.72 2.36
C GLN A 247 0.52 17.64 3.59
N ARG A 248 1.72 18.20 3.84
CA ARG A 248 1.93 19.17 4.94
C ARG A 248 1.21 20.51 4.76
N LYS A 249 0.56 20.72 3.61
CA LYS A 249 -0.33 21.88 3.41
C LYS A 249 -1.66 21.71 4.14
N ASN A 250 -1.99 20.49 4.57
CA ASN A 250 -3.14 20.22 5.43
C ASN A 250 -2.88 20.75 6.84
N GLU A 251 -3.96 21.17 7.52
CA GLU A 251 -3.90 21.66 8.91
C GLU A 251 -3.69 20.50 9.92
N ALA A 252 -4.09 19.27 9.56
CA ALA A 252 -3.86 18.09 10.40
C ALA A 252 -2.36 17.74 10.45
N VAL A 253 -1.94 17.15 11.57
CA VAL A 253 -0.55 16.71 11.79
C VAL A 253 -0.06 15.90 10.60
N THR A 254 1.09 16.29 10.05
CA THR A 254 1.76 15.57 8.97
C THR A 254 3.24 15.43 9.32
N GLU A 255 3.72 14.22 9.49
CA GLU A 255 5.10 13.92 9.85
C GLU A 255 5.78 13.08 8.77
N TYR A 256 7.10 13.12 8.76
CA TYR A 256 7.94 12.41 7.82
C TYR A 256 9.12 11.79 8.56
N VAL A 257 9.36 10.50 8.34
CA VAL A 257 10.47 9.74 8.95
C VAL A 257 11.21 8.99 7.84
N GLU A 258 12.52 9.04 7.88
CA GLU A 258 13.39 8.24 7.03
C GLU A 258 13.99 7.09 7.84
N ILE A 259 13.96 5.88 7.25
CA ILE A 259 14.62 4.71 7.81
C ILE A 259 15.86 4.45 6.96
N GLU A 260 17.01 4.62 7.58
CA GLU A 260 18.30 4.50 6.90
C GLU A 260 18.56 3.08 6.40
N ASP A 261 19.21 3.00 5.24
CA ASP A 261 19.64 1.76 4.61
C ASP A 261 18.50 0.77 4.32
N ARG A 262 17.25 1.23 4.14
CA ARG A 262 16.11 0.40 3.73
C ARG A 262 15.72 0.61 2.28
N GLY A 263 15.48 -0.51 1.58
CA GLY A 263 14.90 -0.55 0.24
C GLY A 263 13.38 -0.69 0.29
N HIS A 264 12.76 -0.98 -0.85
CA HIS A 264 11.29 -1.11 -0.96
C HIS A 264 10.71 -2.30 -0.18
N SER A 265 11.55 -3.29 0.19
CA SER A 265 11.17 -4.46 0.99
C SER A 265 11.03 -4.20 2.49
N LEU A 266 11.17 -2.96 2.95
CA LEU A 266 11.27 -2.57 4.36
C LEU A 266 10.09 -3.02 5.26
N VAL A 267 8.98 -3.48 4.68
CA VAL A 267 7.85 -4.05 5.45
C VAL A 267 7.94 -5.57 5.61
N ILE A 268 8.85 -6.24 4.90
CA ILE A 268 9.01 -7.70 4.88
C ILE A 268 10.46 -8.18 5.09
N ASP A 269 11.47 -7.29 4.97
CA ASP A 269 12.88 -7.62 5.20
C ASP A 269 13.21 -7.72 6.70
N HIS A 270 14.44 -8.16 7.04
CA HIS A 270 14.87 -8.33 8.43
C HIS A 270 14.66 -7.10 9.33
N GLY A 271 14.57 -5.90 8.76
CA GLY A 271 14.40 -4.64 9.50
C GLY A 271 12.97 -4.15 9.61
N TRP A 272 11.98 -4.94 9.19
CA TRP A 272 10.56 -4.57 9.31
C TRP A 272 10.13 -4.16 10.74
N PRO A 273 10.72 -4.68 11.85
CA PRO A 273 10.31 -4.28 13.19
C PRO A 273 10.52 -2.79 13.47
N ASP A 274 11.61 -2.19 13.00
CA ASP A 274 11.88 -0.76 13.18
C ASP A 274 10.81 0.10 12.47
N VAL A 275 10.33 -0.35 11.32
CA VAL A 275 9.28 0.30 10.55
C VAL A 275 7.92 0.15 11.26
N ALA A 276 7.64 -1.05 11.79
CA ALA A 276 6.42 -1.32 12.55
C ALA A 276 6.37 -0.48 13.84
N ASP A 277 7.51 -0.36 14.55
CA ASP A 277 7.62 0.46 15.76
C ASP A 277 7.43 1.94 15.46
N ALA A 278 8.01 2.47 14.37
CA ALA A 278 7.79 3.85 13.95
C ALA A 278 6.30 4.13 13.67
N ALA A 279 5.64 3.21 12.96
CA ALA A 279 4.21 3.31 12.68
C ALA A 279 3.36 3.23 13.96
N LEU A 280 3.64 2.25 14.84
CA LEU A 280 2.93 2.06 16.11
C LEU A 280 3.08 3.27 17.05
N ASN A 281 4.30 3.81 17.17
CA ASN A 281 4.56 4.98 18.00
C ASN A 281 3.80 6.22 17.51
N PHE A 282 3.61 6.36 16.19
CA PHE A 282 2.79 7.44 15.65
C PHE A 282 1.31 7.20 15.92
N VAL A 283 0.79 6.00 15.63
CA VAL A 283 -0.63 5.64 15.79
C VAL A 283 -1.09 5.83 17.24
N ARG A 284 -0.32 5.39 18.22
CA ARG A 284 -0.61 5.52 19.68
C ARG A 284 -0.85 6.94 20.18
N ARG A 285 -0.43 7.94 19.42
CA ARG A 285 -0.62 9.36 19.82
C ARG A 285 -2.02 9.86 19.55
N PHE A 286 -2.79 9.14 18.74
CA PHE A 286 -4.08 9.62 18.24
C PHE A 286 -5.24 8.64 18.51
N VAL A 287 -4.94 7.36 18.70
CA VAL A 287 -5.95 6.32 18.93
C VAL A 287 -5.47 5.22 19.90
#